data_721638d616e3a248b0f924d6a0ef4151
#
_entry.id   721638d616e3a248b0f924d6a0ef4151
#
_cell.length_a   1.000
_cell.length_b   1.000
_cell.length_c   1.000
_cell.angle_alpha   90.00
_cell.angle_beta   90.00
_cell.angle_gamma   90.00
#
_symmetry.space_group_name_H-M   'P 1'
#
loop_
_entity.id
_entity.type
_entity.pdbx_description
1 polymer ?
#
loop_
_entity_poly.entity_id
_entity_poly.type
_entity_poly.pdbx_seq_one_letter_code
_entity_poly.pdbx_strand_id
1 'polypeptide(L)'
;MSDLISRHADLSPADNEWLHLLVGDWQVISDLAFADLVLWLPTTDGNFVAVSQCRPSTGATVHYDDIVGSFAPEGQRPQLERALTEVRSQRSREPRWFGAYAVREEAIPVLHAGRAIAVVARQTNLGSGRTPSRLELNYVEAADDLIAMISRGEFPFPNAATGPRRGAPRVGDGLIRLNSEGEVLYASPNALSCFHRLGVIGPLVGRSLAEVTADLIEHQTPVDESLPLVVMGRAPWRTEIEAQRVALSLRALPLTESGQRIGAVLLCRDVSELRRRERELITKDATIREIHHRVKNNLQTVAALLRLQARRMDVPEARAALEEAMRRVATIALVHESLSQTLDEEVEFDDMVGRALRLAADVASADTSVRTVRTGSFGLVPAEDATPLALILTELVTNAVEHGLAKQDTGTVEVAVERDGSALRIVVADNGVGMPDGDVARAGKAAKSGLGTQIVRTLVTNELGGTIEWSPRPGGGTQVVLALVLRDGNRQG
;
A
#
# COMPACT_ATOMS: atom_id res chain seq x y z
N MET A 1 -16.94 -3.31 -16.23
CA MET A 1 -17.87 -2.30 -16.77
C MET A 1 -17.43 -1.84 -18.15
N SER A 2 -16.24 -1.28 -18.35
CA SER A 2 -15.75 -0.74 -19.65
C SER A 2 -15.87 -1.74 -20.81
N ASP A 3 -15.53 -3.00 -20.60
CA ASP A 3 -15.66 -4.10 -21.57
C ASP A 3 -17.10 -4.34 -22.04
N LEU A 4 -18.07 -4.25 -21.12
CA LEU A 4 -19.49 -4.43 -21.48
C LEU A 4 -20.02 -3.20 -22.21
N ILE A 5 -19.59 -1.99 -21.82
CA ILE A 5 -19.97 -0.76 -22.50
C ILE A 5 -19.49 -0.80 -23.95
N SER A 6 -18.20 -1.13 -24.18
CA SER A 6 -17.63 -1.16 -25.53
C SER A 6 -18.21 -2.23 -26.43
N ARG A 7 -18.78 -3.32 -25.88
CA ARG A 7 -19.42 -4.41 -26.66
C ARG A 7 -20.86 -4.14 -27.03
N HIS A 8 -21.59 -3.39 -26.22
CA HIS A 8 -23.07 -3.32 -26.33
C HIS A 8 -23.60 -1.92 -26.60
N ALA A 9 -22.83 -0.86 -26.40
CA ALA A 9 -23.30 0.50 -26.58
C ALA A 9 -22.23 1.39 -27.24
N ASP A 10 -22.72 2.44 -27.91
CA ASP A 10 -21.88 3.49 -28.49
C ASP A 10 -21.96 4.74 -27.61
N LEU A 11 -21.17 4.77 -26.54
CA LEU A 11 -21.07 5.91 -25.62
C LEU A 11 -19.82 6.72 -25.90
N SER A 12 -19.92 8.03 -25.77
CA SER A 12 -18.75 8.90 -25.80
C SER A 12 -17.79 8.62 -24.63
N PRO A 13 -16.48 8.94 -24.74
CA PRO A 13 -15.56 8.84 -23.61
C PRO A 13 -16.03 9.61 -22.37
N ALA A 14 -16.65 10.78 -22.55
CA ALA A 14 -17.21 11.58 -21.45
C ALA A 14 -18.42 10.91 -20.77
N ASP A 15 -19.30 10.27 -21.54
CA ASP A 15 -20.42 9.51 -20.98
C ASP A 15 -19.92 8.29 -20.18
N ASN A 16 -18.90 7.62 -20.69
CA ASN A 16 -18.29 6.49 -20.00
C ASN A 16 -17.65 6.92 -18.67
N GLU A 17 -16.89 8.04 -18.66
CA GLU A 17 -16.31 8.61 -17.45
C GLU A 17 -17.41 8.99 -16.44
N TRP A 18 -18.50 9.62 -16.89
CA TRP A 18 -19.65 9.96 -16.05
C TRP A 18 -20.25 8.73 -15.35
N LEU A 19 -20.43 7.63 -16.08
CA LEU A 19 -20.93 6.38 -15.51
C LEU A 19 -19.93 5.76 -14.51
N HIS A 20 -18.63 5.87 -14.76
CA HIS A 20 -17.60 5.43 -13.81
C HIS A 20 -17.60 6.24 -12.52
N LEU A 21 -17.78 7.56 -12.62
CA LEU A 21 -17.93 8.43 -11.44
C LEU A 21 -19.18 8.07 -10.64
N LEU A 22 -20.31 7.86 -11.32
CA LEU A 22 -21.56 7.44 -10.69
C LEU A 22 -21.39 6.14 -9.91
N VAL A 23 -20.83 5.09 -10.54
CA VAL A 23 -20.59 3.79 -9.92
C VAL A 23 -19.57 3.90 -8.78
N GLY A 24 -18.63 4.85 -8.89
CA GLY A 24 -17.65 5.13 -7.82
C GLY A 24 -18.28 5.59 -6.51
N ASP A 25 -19.42 6.26 -6.58
CA ASP A 25 -20.06 6.90 -5.43
C ASP A 25 -21.46 6.35 -5.06
N TRP A 26 -22.07 5.51 -5.86
CA TRP A 26 -23.44 5.06 -5.67
C TRP A 26 -23.67 4.10 -4.48
N GLN A 27 -22.59 3.57 -3.85
CA GLN A 27 -22.70 2.82 -2.60
C GLN A 27 -23.40 3.64 -1.50
N VAL A 28 -23.13 4.94 -1.46
CA VAL A 28 -23.80 5.86 -0.52
C VAL A 28 -25.31 5.88 -0.76
N ILE A 29 -25.73 5.92 -2.03
CA ILE A 29 -27.15 5.94 -2.40
C ILE A 29 -27.80 4.60 -2.07
N SER A 30 -27.16 3.49 -2.39
CA SER A 30 -27.63 2.13 -2.06
C SER A 30 -27.83 1.97 -0.55
N ASP A 31 -26.85 2.40 0.25
CA ASP A 31 -26.90 2.31 1.71
C ASP A 31 -27.96 3.22 2.34
N LEU A 32 -28.16 4.45 1.81
CA LEU A 32 -29.21 5.38 2.24
C LEU A 32 -30.60 4.91 1.86
N ALA A 33 -30.73 4.31 0.67
CA ALA A 33 -32.00 3.83 0.13
C ALA A 33 -32.43 2.47 0.70
N PHE A 34 -31.53 1.75 1.41
CA PHE A 34 -31.73 0.35 1.79
C PHE A 34 -32.14 -0.52 0.58
N ALA A 35 -31.52 -0.28 -0.58
CA ALA A 35 -31.95 -0.84 -1.84
C ALA A 35 -30.77 -1.28 -2.71
N ASP A 36 -30.95 -2.35 -3.46
CA ASP A 36 -30.04 -2.74 -4.53
C ASP A 36 -30.14 -1.73 -5.67
N LEU A 37 -29.00 -1.39 -6.29
CA LEU A 37 -28.90 -0.57 -7.48
C LEU A 37 -28.29 -1.38 -8.61
N VAL A 38 -28.92 -1.32 -9.79
CA VAL A 38 -28.43 -1.96 -11.01
C VAL A 38 -28.34 -0.92 -12.10
N LEU A 39 -27.19 -0.79 -12.74
CA LEU A 39 -26.99 0.10 -13.87
C LEU A 39 -27.26 -0.65 -15.16
N TRP A 40 -28.35 -0.26 -15.83
CA TRP A 40 -28.78 -0.79 -17.11
C TRP A 40 -28.37 0.12 -18.26
N LEU A 41 -27.68 -0.44 -19.24
CA LEU A 41 -27.23 0.27 -20.43
C LEU A 41 -28.09 -0.16 -21.63
N PRO A 42 -28.66 0.79 -22.39
CA PRO A 42 -29.38 0.46 -23.63
C PRO A 42 -28.38 -0.06 -24.66
N THR A 43 -28.71 -1.17 -25.31
CA THR A 43 -27.91 -1.81 -26.33
C THR A 43 -28.34 -1.40 -27.73
N THR A 44 -27.46 -1.55 -28.72
CA THR A 44 -27.72 -1.18 -30.12
C THR A 44 -28.88 -2.00 -30.77
N ASP A 45 -29.16 -3.18 -30.23
CA ASP A 45 -30.28 -4.05 -30.66
C ASP A 45 -31.61 -3.76 -29.90
N GLY A 46 -31.63 -2.69 -29.10
CA GLY A 46 -32.82 -2.23 -28.40
C GLY A 46 -33.17 -3.03 -27.14
N ASN A 47 -32.18 -3.70 -26.51
CA ASN A 47 -32.34 -4.34 -25.22
C ASN A 47 -31.63 -3.52 -24.14
N PHE A 48 -31.50 -4.05 -22.91
CA PHE A 48 -30.74 -3.47 -21.81
C PHE A 48 -29.79 -4.52 -21.20
N VAL A 49 -28.54 -4.16 -20.97
CA VAL A 49 -27.56 -5.02 -20.30
C VAL A 49 -27.17 -4.40 -18.96
N ALA A 50 -27.10 -5.23 -17.91
CA ALA A 50 -26.59 -4.81 -16.61
C ALA A 50 -25.06 -4.64 -16.66
N VAL A 51 -24.55 -3.43 -16.44
CA VAL A 51 -23.11 -3.15 -16.53
C VAL A 51 -22.46 -2.96 -15.15
N SER A 52 -23.25 -2.75 -14.12
CA SER A 52 -22.81 -2.70 -12.74
C SER A 52 -23.94 -2.98 -11.77
N GLN A 53 -23.61 -3.49 -10.59
CA GLN A 53 -24.55 -3.79 -9.49
C GLN A 53 -23.97 -3.31 -8.16
N CYS A 54 -24.82 -2.78 -7.29
CA CYS A 54 -24.47 -2.37 -5.93
C CYS A 54 -25.50 -2.92 -4.94
N ARG A 55 -25.04 -3.49 -3.85
CA ARG A 55 -25.87 -4.02 -2.77
C ARG A 55 -25.76 -3.14 -1.54
N PRO A 56 -26.86 -2.88 -0.81
CA PRO A 56 -26.81 -2.10 0.41
C PRO A 56 -26.03 -2.85 1.52
N SER A 57 -25.20 -2.16 2.26
CA SER A 57 -24.58 -2.69 3.49
C SER A 57 -25.46 -2.47 4.72
N THR A 58 -26.52 -1.66 4.59
CA THR A 58 -27.41 -1.22 5.67
C THR A 58 -28.75 -1.98 5.68
N GLY A 59 -29.05 -2.76 4.64
CA GLY A 59 -30.32 -3.45 4.46
C GLY A 59 -30.21 -4.82 3.81
N ALA A 60 -31.33 -5.49 3.65
CA ALA A 60 -31.42 -6.78 2.97
C ALA A 60 -31.30 -6.60 1.46
N THR A 61 -30.45 -7.38 0.82
CA THR A 61 -30.30 -7.41 -0.63
C THR A 61 -31.47 -8.13 -1.31
N VAL A 62 -31.79 -7.74 -2.53
CA VAL A 62 -32.75 -8.41 -3.43
C VAL A 62 -32.04 -9.45 -4.30
N HIS A 63 -30.83 -9.13 -4.76
CA HIS A 63 -30.05 -9.99 -5.64
C HIS A 63 -28.91 -10.67 -4.88
N TYR A 64 -29.03 -11.99 -4.68
CA TYR A 64 -27.96 -12.80 -4.08
C TYR A 64 -26.85 -13.14 -5.10
N ASP A 65 -27.25 -13.28 -6.38
CA ASP A 65 -26.32 -13.58 -7.48
C ASP A 65 -25.82 -12.30 -8.16
N ASP A 66 -24.69 -12.40 -8.84
CA ASP A 66 -24.19 -11.34 -9.71
C ASP A 66 -24.94 -11.35 -11.03
N ILE A 67 -25.60 -10.23 -11.35
CA ILE A 67 -26.37 -10.06 -12.59
C ILE A 67 -25.65 -9.22 -13.65
N VAL A 68 -24.40 -8.80 -13.39
CA VAL A 68 -23.60 -8.04 -14.35
C VAL A 68 -23.38 -8.87 -15.63
N GLY A 69 -23.63 -8.27 -16.78
CA GLY A 69 -23.60 -8.94 -18.09
C GLY A 69 -24.90 -9.63 -18.51
N SER A 70 -25.89 -9.72 -17.61
CA SER A 70 -27.20 -10.25 -17.98
C SER A 70 -28.09 -9.20 -18.71
N PHE A 71 -29.01 -9.66 -19.53
CA PHE A 71 -30.00 -8.80 -20.19
C PHE A 71 -31.25 -8.62 -19.34
N ALA A 72 -31.90 -7.46 -19.50
CA ALA A 72 -33.12 -7.15 -18.76
C ALA A 72 -34.23 -8.13 -19.08
N PRO A 73 -34.93 -8.69 -18.04
CA PRO A 73 -36.11 -9.53 -18.25
C PRO A 73 -37.21 -8.79 -18.99
N GLU A 74 -37.98 -9.49 -19.84
CA GLU A 74 -39.06 -8.90 -20.65
C GLU A 74 -40.02 -8.03 -19.83
N GLY A 75 -40.35 -8.44 -18.60
CA GLY A 75 -41.27 -7.70 -17.73
C GLY A 75 -40.67 -6.41 -17.11
N GLN A 76 -39.36 -6.20 -17.16
CA GLN A 76 -38.68 -5.00 -16.63
C GLN A 76 -38.39 -3.98 -17.74
N ARG A 77 -38.15 -4.48 -18.94
CA ARG A 77 -37.77 -3.69 -20.12
C ARG A 77 -38.67 -2.47 -20.39
N PRO A 78 -40.05 -2.58 -20.40
CA PRO A 78 -40.89 -1.42 -20.67
C PRO A 78 -40.74 -0.28 -19.66
N GLN A 79 -40.35 -0.56 -18.42
CA GLN A 79 -40.10 0.46 -17.40
C GLN A 79 -38.77 1.17 -17.65
N LEU A 80 -37.73 0.42 -18.02
CA LEU A 80 -36.42 0.98 -18.39
C LEU A 80 -36.53 1.85 -19.66
N GLU A 81 -37.22 1.39 -20.68
CA GLU A 81 -37.48 2.12 -21.94
C GLU A 81 -38.20 3.45 -21.68
N ARG A 82 -39.27 3.42 -20.87
CA ARG A 82 -39.98 4.65 -20.51
C ARG A 82 -39.10 5.63 -19.72
N ALA A 83 -38.32 5.15 -18.75
CA ALA A 83 -37.42 6.01 -18.01
C ALA A 83 -36.39 6.69 -18.91
N LEU A 84 -35.84 5.95 -19.89
CA LEU A 84 -34.86 6.47 -20.85
C LEU A 84 -35.47 7.49 -21.81
N THR A 85 -36.68 7.20 -22.37
CA THR A 85 -37.31 8.03 -23.41
C THR A 85 -38.06 9.23 -22.87
N GLU A 86 -38.76 9.09 -21.74
CA GLU A 86 -39.46 10.18 -21.08
C GLU A 86 -38.56 11.06 -20.23
N VAL A 87 -37.29 10.62 -20.03
CA VAL A 87 -36.30 11.28 -19.18
C VAL A 87 -36.86 11.58 -17.79
N ARG A 88 -37.60 10.63 -17.25
CA ARG A 88 -38.28 10.74 -15.97
C ARG A 88 -38.24 9.43 -15.21
N SER A 89 -38.06 9.49 -13.89
CA SER A 89 -38.12 8.31 -13.02
C SER A 89 -39.51 7.62 -13.15
N GLN A 90 -39.43 6.29 -13.32
CA GLN A 90 -40.62 5.43 -13.47
C GLN A 90 -40.70 4.48 -12.27
N ARG A 91 -41.69 4.65 -11.42
CA ARG A 91 -41.92 3.77 -10.27
C ARG A 91 -43.00 2.73 -10.59
N SER A 92 -42.74 1.47 -10.27
CA SER A 92 -43.76 0.42 -10.42
C SER A 92 -44.95 0.68 -9.48
N ARG A 93 -46.17 0.59 -10.01
CA ARG A 93 -47.38 0.76 -9.21
C ARG A 93 -47.61 -0.40 -8.25
N GLU A 94 -47.26 -1.61 -8.65
CA GLU A 94 -47.37 -2.83 -7.87
C GLU A 94 -46.00 -3.43 -7.60
N PRO A 95 -45.78 -3.99 -6.39
CA PRO A 95 -44.54 -4.71 -6.10
C PRO A 95 -44.40 -5.94 -7.03
N ARG A 96 -43.18 -6.22 -7.45
CA ARG A 96 -42.82 -7.47 -8.14
C ARG A 96 -42.35 -8.49 -7.11
N TRP A 97 -42.68 -9.76 -7.38
CA TRP A 97 -42.24 -10.85 -6.52
C TRP A 97 -40.93 -11.46 -7.04
N PHE A 98 -39.90 -11.44 -6.22
CA PHE A 98 -38.63 -12.14 -6.42
C PHE A 98 -38.55 -13.29 -5.41
N GLY A 99 -38.93 -14.50 -5.82
CA GLY A 99 -39.08 -15.61 -4.91
C GLY A 99 -40.12 -15.32 -3.82
N ALA A 100 -39.72 -15.27 -2.56
CA ALA A 100 -40.56 -14.99 -1.38
C ALA A 100 -40.67 -13.50 -1.04
N TYR A 101 -39.96 -12.61 -1.75
CA TYR A 101 -39.87 -11.19 -1.39
C TYR A 101 -40.67 -10.32 -2.36
N ALA A 102 -41.43 -9.38 -1.79
CA ALA A 102 -42.05 -8.30 -2.54
C ALA A 102 -41.04 -7.18 -2.72
N VAL A 103 -40.78 -6.79 -3.96
CA VAL A 103 -39.78 -5.79 -4.33
C VAL A 103 -40.44 -4.62 -5.03
N ARG A 104 -40.19 -3.42 -4.55
CA ARG A 104 -40.57 -2.18 -5.25
C ARG A 104 -39.41 -1.77 -6.15
N GLU A 105 -39.73 -1.54 -7.40
CA GLU A 105 -38.77 -1.17 -8.42
C GLU A 105 -39.00 0.25 -8.91
N GLU A 106 -37.90 1.01 -9.08
CA GLU A 106 -37.89 2.35 -9.63
C GLU A 106 -36.77 2.45 -10.68
N ALA A 107 -37.11 2.84 -11.91
CA ALA A 107 -36.16 3.07 -12.99
C ALA A 107 -35.87 4.56 -13.08
N ILE A 108 -34.61 4.95 -12.93
CA ILE A 108 -34.11 6.31 -12.79
C ILE A 108 -33.22 6.61 -13.99
N PRO A 109 -33.52 7.55 -14.88
CA PRO A 109 -32.66 7.90 -15.99
C PRO A 109 -31.37 8.55 -15.49
N VAL A 110 -30.23 8.16 -16.03
CA VAL A 110 -28.93 8.80 -15.77
C VAL A 110 -28.71 9.86 -16.84
N LEU A 111 -28.79 11.11 -16.46
CA LEU A 111 -28.57 12.23 -17.37
C LEU A 111 -27.08 12.64 -17.38
N HIS A 112 -26.59 12.89 -18.59
CA HIS A 112 -25.32 13.56 -18.82
C HIS A 112 -25.45 14.49 -20.04
N ALA A 113 -25.01 15.74 -19.90
CA ALA A 113 -25.11 16.76 -20.94
C ALA A 113 -26.53 16.89 -21.55
N GLY A 114 -27.60 16.80 -20.72
CA GLY A 114 -28.98 16.92 -21.12
C GLY A 114 -29.57 15.68 -21.82
N ARG A 115 -28.86 14.57 -21.88
CA ARG A 115 -29.27 13.31 -22.53
C ARG A 115 -29.27 12.17 -21.52
N ALA A 116 -30.30 11.32 -21.55
CA ALA A 116 -30.32 10.09 -20.80
C ALA A 116 -29.42 9.04 -21.48
N ILE A 117 -28.37 8.59 -20.78
CA ILE A 117 -27.33 7.69 -21.30
C ILE A 117 -27.45 6.26 -20.76
N ALA A 118 -28.08 6.09 -19.61
CA ALA A 118 -28.29 4.81 -18.94
C ALA A 118 -29.49 4.91 -17.99
N VAL A 119 -29.88 3.80 -17.35
CA VAL A 119 -30.94 3.75 -16.35
C VAL A 119 -30.43 3.04 -15.09
N VAL A 120 -30.57 3.66 -13.92
CA VAL A 120 -30.38 2.98 -12.63
C VAL A 120 -31.71 2.40 -12.19
N ALA A 121 -31.76 1.08 -11.98
CA ALA A 121 -32.88 0.44 -11.31
C ALA A 121 -32.60 0.37 -9.80
N ARG A 122 -33.44 1.03 -8.99
CA ARG A 122 -33.49 0.94 -7.53
C ARG A 122 -34.48 -0.13 -7.15
N GLN A 123 -34.06 -1.13 -6.42
CA GLN A 123 -34.89 -2.27 -6.03
C GLN A 123 -34.91 -2.39 -4.50
N THR A 124 -36.04 -2.06 -3.90
CA THR A 124 -36.25 -2.04 -2.45
C THR A 124 -37.03 -3.29 -2.02
N ASN A 125 -36.46 -4.05 -1.11
CA ASN A 125 -37.12 -5.19 -0.48
C ASN A 125 -38.19 -4.70 0.50
N LEU A 126 -39.45 -5.10 0.29
CA LEU A 126 -40.60 -4.73 1.14
C LEU A 126 -40.87 -5.77 2.25
N GLY A 127 -40.03 -6.75 2.44
CA GLY A 127 -40.23 -7.92 3.29
C GLY A 127 -40.40 -7.67 4.79
N SER A 128 -40.15 -6.45 5.30
CA SER A 128 -40.46 -6.08 6.68
C SER A 128 -41.65 -5.12 6.73
N GLY A 129 -42.85 -5.62 6.97
CA GLY A 129 -44.05 -4.80 7.17
C GLY A 129 -44.03 -3.92 8.44
N ARG A 130 -42.87 -3.52 8.94
CA ARG A 130 -42.71 -2.65 10.12
C ARG A 130 -42.71 -1.17 9.70
N THR A 131 -43.16 -0.31 10.62
CA THR A 131 -43.09 1.13 10.44
C THR A 131 -41.62 1.58 10.42
N PRO A 132 -41.19 2.36 9.41
CA PRO A 132 -39.81 2.88 9.36
C PRO A 132 -39.46 3.73 10.58
N SER A 133 -38.25 3.58 11.07
CA SER A 133 -37.71 4.41 12.15
C SER A 133 -37.41 5.84 11.64
N ARG A 134 -37.28 6.80 12.55
CA ARG A 134 -36.86 8.16 12.20
C ARG A 134 -35.54 8.21 11.44
N LEU A 135 -34.60 7.31 11.76
CA LEU A 135 -33.34 7.16 11.04
C LEU A 135 -33.59 6.75 9.60
N GLU A 136 -34.37 5.68 9.38
CA GLU A 136 -34.66 5.18 8.03
C GLU A 136 -35.37 6.23 7.16
N LEU A 137 -36.30 7.01 7.73
CA LEU A 137 -36.95 8.09 7.01
C LEU A 137 -35.97 9.16 6.54
N ASN A 138 -35.07 9.63 7.42
CA ASN A 138 -34.05 10.62 7.04
C ASN A 138 -33.06 10.10 6.01
N TYR A 139 -32.72 8.81 6.07
CA TYR A 139 -31.84 8.17 5.09
C TYR A 139 -32.50 8.08 3.73
N VAL A 140 -33.76 7.61 3.67
CA VAL A 140 -34.50 7.51 2.42
C VAL A 140 -34.76 8.88 1.78
N GLU A 141 -35.06 9.93 2.57
CA GLU A 141 -35.17 11.30 2.03
C GLU A 141 -33.85 11.76 1.38
N ALA A 142 -32.70 11.53 2.06
CA ALA A 142 -31.40 11.87 1.50
C ALA A 142 -31.07 11.08 0.22
N ALA A 143 -31.49 9.80 0.15
CA ALA A 143 -31.35 8.98 -1.04
C ALA A 143 -32.22 9.52 -2.19
N ASP A 144 -33.48 9.91 -1.90
CA ASP A 144 -34.41 10.43 -2.88
C ASP A 144 -33.89 11.76 -3.48
N ASP A 145 -33.29 12.64 -2.65
CA ASP A 145 -32.62 13.87 -3.12
C ASP A 145 -31.48 13.54 -4.10
N LEU A 146 -30.58 12.61 -3.75
CA LEU A 146 -29.45 12.20 -4.60
C LEU A 146 -29.92 11.51 -5.89
N ILE A 147 -30.96 10.70 -5.82
CA ILE A 147 -31.59 10.04 -6.98
C ILE A 147 -32.20 11.10 -7.91
N ALA A 148 -32.87 12.10 -7.37
CA ALA A 148 -33.37 13.20 -8.14
C ALA A 148 -32.26 13.98 -8.86
N MET A 149 -31.10 14.13 -8.23
CA MET A 149 -29.91 14.75 -8.84
C MET A 149 -29.35 13.90 -10.00
N ILE A 150 -29.36 12.56 -9.89
CA ILE A 150 -28.98 11.67 -11.02
C ILE A 150 -29.87 11.95 -12.23
N SER A 151 -31.20 12.01 -12.02
CA SER A 151 -32.18 12.25 -13.10
C SER A 151 -32.15 13.69 -13.65
N ARG A 152 -31.43 14.61 -13.04
CA ARG A 152 -31.18 15.97 -13.54
C ARG A 152 -29.75 16.17 -14.07
N GLY A 153 -28.88 15.18 -13.95
CA GLY A 153 -27.47 15.30 -14.35
C GLY A 153 -26.62 16.15 -13.38
N GLU A 154 -27.06 16.30 -12.13
CA GLU A 154 -26.39 17.05 -11.07
C GLU A 154 -25.50 16.14 -10.17
N PHE A 155 -25.63 14.84 -10.33
CA PHE A 155 -24.81 13.80 -9.68
C PHE A 155 -24.41 12.73 -10.70
N PRO A 156 -23.14 12.25 -10.69
CA PRO A 156 -22.06 12.44 -9.73
C PRO A 156 -21.36 13.80 -9.82
N PHE A 157 -20.44 14.08 -8.89
CA PHE A 157 -19.67 15.31 -8.86
C PHE A 157 -18.35 15.13 -9.62
N PRO A 158 -18.14 15.75 -10.80
CA PRO A 158 -16.92 15.55 -11.59
C PRO A 158 -15.67 16.11 -10.92
N ASN A 159 -15.81 17.12 -10.04
CA ASN A 159 -14.71 17.76 -9.33
C ASN A 159 -14.56 17.27 -7.88
N ALA A 160 -15.17 16.14 -7.52
CA ALA A 160 -14.96 15.55 -6.21
C ALA A 160 -13.49 15.11 -6.07
N ALA A 161 -12.82 15.57 -5.01
CA ALA A 161 -11.45 15.15 -4.76
C ALA A 161 -11.36 13.63 -4.61
N THR A 162 -10.73 12.97 -5.57
CA THR A 162 -10.46 11.53 -5.59
C THR A 162 -9.27 11.20 -4.68
N GLY A 163 -9.41 11.45 -3.38
CA GLY A 163 -8.42 11.04 -2.40
C GLY A 163 -8.48 9.52 -2.12
N PRO A 164 -7.44 8.92 -1.50
CA PRO A 164 -7.41 7.51 -1.20
C PRO A 164 -8.66 7.09 -0.40
N ARG A 165 -9.32 6.00 -0.84
CA ARG A 165 -10.58 5.52 -0.24
C ARG A 165 -10.42 4.93 1.18
N ARG A 166 -9.18 4.69 1.66
CA ARG A 166 -8.93 4.21 3.02
C ARG A 166 -9.38 5.24 4.04
N GLY A 167 -10.22 4.80 5.00
CA GLY A 167 -10.78 5.68 6.03
C GLY A 167 -11.92 6.58 5.56
N ALA A 168 -12.41 6.46 4.31
CA ALA A 168 -13.57 7.21 3.85
C ALA A 168 -14.82 6.89 4.69
N PRO A 169 -15.57 7.91 5.17
CA PRO A 169 -16.80 7.69 5.91
C PRO A 169 -17.85 6.98 5.07
N ARG A 170 -18.57 6.05 5.70
CA ARG A 170 -19.72 5.34 5.14
C ARG A 170 -21.00 5.78 5.83
N VAL A 171 -22.14 5.47 5.24
CA VAL A 171 -23.47 5.81 5.81
C VAL A 171 -23.64 5.27 7.22
N GLY A 172 -23.20 4.02 7.46
CA GLY A 172 -23.28 3.37 8.78
C GLY A 172 -22.31 3.95 9.84
N ASP A 173 -21.25 4.66 9.44
CA ASP A 173 -20.30 5.24 10.39
C ASP A 173 -20.89 6.48 11.10
N GLY A 174 -21.67 7.28 10.39
CA GLY A 174 -22.38 8.44 10.90
C GLY A 174 -22.86 9.36 9.79
N LEU A 175 -24.07 9.89 9.93
CA LEU A 175 -24.71 10.75 8.96
C LEU A 175 -25.29 11.99 9.62
N ILE A 176 -25.10 13.14 8.97
CA ILE A 176 -25.68 14.44 9.32
C ILE A 176 -26.36 15.00 8.07
N ARG A 177 -27.60 15.50 8.22
CA ARG A 177 -28.30 16.30 7.19
C ARG A 177 -28.22 17.77 7.56
N LEU A 178 -27.89 18.60 6.58
CA LEU A 178 -27.83 20.05 6.71
C LEU A 178 -28.88 20.70 5.80
N ASN A 179 -29.39 21.86 6.22
CA ASN A 179 -30.15 22.75 5.36
C ASN A 179 -29.22 23.59 4.47
N SER A 180 -29.83 24.52 3.69
CA SER A 180 -29.13 25.46 2.80
C SER A 180 -28.16 26.39 3.54
N GLU A 181 -28.42 26.73 4.80
CA GLU A 181 -27.60 27.59 5.64
C GLU A 181 -26.45 26.85 6.33
N GLY A 182 -26.47 25.50 6.32
CA GLY A 182 -25.46 24.64 6.99
C GLY A 182 -25.84 24.29 8.44
N GLU A 183 -27.12 24.50 8.83
CA GLU A 183 -27.62 24.06 10.11
C GLU A 183 -27.98 22.58 10.09
N VAL A 184 -27.79 21.89 11.18
CA VAL A 184 -28.06 20.47 11.33
C VAL A 184 -29.55 20.21 11.48
N LEU A 185 -30.16 19.59 10.46
CA LEU A 185 -31.56 19.13 10.49
C LEU A 185 -31.69 17.79 11.22
N TYR A 186 -30.71 16.91 11.01
CA TYR A 186 -30.69 15.58 11.58
C TYR A 186 -29.25 15.10 11.76
N ALA A 187 -29.01 14.37 12.83
CA ALA A 187 -27.76 13.64 13.05
C ALA A 187 -28.07 12.22 13.54
N SER A 188 -27.45 11.22 12.93
CA SER A 188 -27.58 9.82 13.36
C SER A 188 -26.92 9.59 14.72
N PRO A 189 -27.30 8.55 15.49
CA PRO A 189 -26.69 8.26 16.79
C PRO A 189 -25.17 8.12 16.75
N ASN A 190 -24.65 7.51 15.66
CA ASN A 190 -23.20 7.36 15.46
C ASN A 190 -22.54 8.73 15.20
N ALA A 191 -23.15 9.59 14.42
CA ALA A 191 -22.66 10.96 14.22
C ALA A 191 -22.62 11.76 15.52
N LEU A 192 -23.70 11.69 16.31
CA LEU A 192 -23.73 12.33 17.63
C LEU A 192 -22.61 11.82 18.54
N SER A 193 -22.39 10.50 18.57
CA SER A 193 -21.29 9.90 19.34
C SER A 193 -19.92 10.37 18.87
N CYS A 194 -19.69 10.49 17.55
CA CYS A 194 -18.45 11.01 16.98
C CYS A 194 -18.20 12.46 17.44
N PHE A 195 -19.19 13.34 17.35
CA PHE A 195 -19.04 14.75 17.74
C PHE A 195 -18.94 14.94 19.26
N HIS A 196 -19.63 14.13 20.07
CA HIS A 196 -19.44 14.13 21.53
C HIS A 196 -18.01 13.74 21.92
N ARG A 197 -17.44 12.73 21.26
CA ARG A 197 -16.04 12.32 21.49
C ARG A 197 -15.04 13.39 21.04
N LEU A 198 -15.37 14.17 20.02
CA LEU A 198 -14.58 15.31 19.56
C LEU A 198 -14.62 16.49 20.56
N GLY A 199 -15.57 16.47 21.52
CA GLY A 199 -15.71 17.47 22.58
C GLY A 199 -16.93 18.37 22.46
N VAL A 200 -17.85 18.10 21.53
CA VAL A 200 -19.10 18.88 21.44
C VAL A 200 -20.01 18.61 22.65
N ILE A 201 -20.41 19.68 23.33
CA ILE A 201 -21.33 19.63 24.44
C ILE A 201 -22.72 20.11 23.99
N GLY A 202 -23.76 19.35 24.35
CA GLY A 202 -25.15 19.66 24.06
C GLY A 202 -25.64 19.15 22.69
N PRO A 203 -26.87 19.55 22.28
CA PRO A 203 -27.48 19.07 21.05
C PRO A 203 -26.77 19.64 19.82
N LEU A 204 -26.62 18.80 18.80
CA LEU A 204 -26.07 19.18 17.50
C LEU A 204 -27.15 19.73 16.57
N VAL A 205 -28.37 19.15 16.65
CA VAL A 205 -29.51 19.54 15.80
C VAL A 205 -29.95 20.98 16.09
N GLY A 206 -30.16 21.75 15.05
CA GLY A 206 -30.53 23.17 15.08
C GLY A 206 -29.35 24.12 15.22
N ARG A 207 -28.11 23.63 15.25
CA ARG A 207 -26.88 24.47 15.29
C ARG A 207 -26.21 24.48 13.91
N SER A 208 -25.50 25.57 13.63
CA SER A 208 -24.57 25.64 12.51
C SER A 208 -23.40 24.69 12.75
N LEU A 209 -23.18 23.74 11.84
CA LEU A 209 -22.08 22.78 11.98
C LEU A 209 -20.72 23.49 11.87
N ALA A 210 -20.64 24.56 11.07
CA ALA A 210 -19.43 25.36 10.94
C ALA A 210 -19.05 26.05 12.25
N GLU A 211 -20.03 26.62 12.98
CA GLU A 211 -19.79 27.22 14.31
C GLU A 211 -19.34 26.17 15.32
N VAL A 212 -20.05 25.03 15.37
CA VAL A 212 -19.71 23.92 16.27
C VAL A 212 -18.28 23.44 16.03
N THR A 213 -17.83 23.36 14.77
CA THR A 213 -16.48 22.91 14.45
C THR A 213 -15.43 23.99 14.69
N ALA A 214 -15.77 25.27 14.47
CA ALA A 214 -14.86 26.38 14.75
C ALA A 214 -14.54 26.49 16.26
N ASP A 215 -15.52 26.24 17.12
CA ASP A 215 -15.36 26.26 18.58
C ASP A 215 -14.43 25.15 19.11
N LEU A 216 -14.27 24.06 18.34
CA LEU A 216 -13.45 22.90 18.73
C LEU A 216 -11.99 23.01 18.29
N ILE A 217 -11.73 23.79 17.23
CA ILE A 217 -10.40 23.93 16.65
C ILE A 217 -9.62 24.98 17.44
N GLU A 218 -8.63 24.55 18.20
CA GLU A 218 -7.69 25.48 18.83
C GLU A 218 -6.94 26.27 17.75
N HIS A 219 -6.72 27.56 17.98
CA HIS A 219 -6.13 28.53 17.05
C HIS A 219 -4.71 28.18 16.55
N GLN A 220 -4.12 27.08 16.98
CA GLN A 220 -2.76 26.64 16.67
C GLN A 220 -2.68 25.43 15.74
N THR A 221 -3.80 24.79 15.39
CA THR A 221 -3.81 23.63 14.48
C THR A 221 -3.92 24.14 13.05
N PRO A 222 -3.06 23.68 12.10
CA PRO A 222 -3.24 24.00 10.69
C PRO A 222 -4.59 23.47 10.23
N VAL A 223 -5.49 24.37 9.89
CA VAL A 223 -6.83 24.05 9.40
C VAL A 223 -6.72 23.76 7.91
N ASP A 224 -7.24 22.61 7.48
CA ASP A 224 -7.42 22.31 6.07
C ASP A 224 -8.37 23.36 5.45
N GLU A 225 -7.92 24.04 4.39
CA GLU A 225 -8.71 25.08 3.69
C GLU A 225 -10.05 24.54 3.16
N SER A 226 -10.17 23.23 2.97
CA SER A 226 -11.41 22.57 2.55
C SER A 226 -12.46 22.47 3.68
N LEU A 227 -12.05 22.56 4.96
CA LEU A 227 -12.91 22.30 6.10
C LEU A 227 -14.17 23.17 6.13
N PRO A 228 -14.10 24.53 5.97
CA PRO A 228 -15.30 25.36 5.95
C PRO A 228 -16.29 24.97 4.86
N LEU A 229 -15.80 24.59 3.68
CA LEU A 229 -16.64 24.17 2.55
C LEU A 229 -17.33 22.83 2.81
N VAL A 230 -16.63 21.91 3.45
CA VAL A 230 -17.15 20.57 3.81
C VAL A 230 -18.18 20.69 4.92
N VAL A 231 -17.88 21.36 6.04
CA VAL A 231 -18.80 21.45 7.18
C VAL A 231 -20.05 22.29 6.88
N MET A 232 -19.95 23.21 5.93
CA MET A 232 -21.12 23.92 5.41
C MET A 232 -21.87 23.13 4.31
N GLY A 233 -21.36 21.99 3.88
CA GLY A 233 -21.93 21.17 2.80
C GLY A 233 -21.92 21.86 1.44
N ARG A 234 -20.91 22.72 1.14
CA ARG A 234 -20.84 23.49 -0.11
C ARG A 234 -20.02 22.81 -1.21
N ALA A 235 -19.09 21.93 -0.84
CA ALA A 235 -18.24 21.23 -1.79
C ALA A 235 -18.29 19.72 -1.56
N PRO A 236 -18.26 18.88 -2.60
CA PRO A 236 -18.30 17.43 -2.50
C PRO A 236 -16.92 16.89 -2.12
N TRP A 237 -16.31 17.44 -1.07
CA TRP A 237 -14.96 17.14 -0.65
C TRP A 237 -14.93 16.32 0.64
N ARG A 238 -13.73 15.90 1.00
CA ARG A 238 -13.43 15.24 2.24
C ARG A 238 -12.38 16.04 3.00
N THR A 239 -12.53 16.10 4.32
CA THR A 239 -11.59 16.73 5.23
C THR A 239 -11.49 15.94 6.51
N GLU A 240 -10.52 16.27 7.35
CA GLU A 240 -10.37 15.70 8.69
C GLU A 240 -10.33 16.82 9.72
N ILE A 241 -10.93 16.54 10.87
CA ILE A 241 -10.93 17.41 12.05
C ILE A 241 -10.26 16.63 13.18
N GLU A 242 -9.32 17.25 13.86
CA GLU A 242 -8.70 16.67 15.06
C GLU A 242 -8.88 17.64 16.25
N ALA A 243 -9.50 17.13 17.33
CA ALA A 243 -9.62 17.81 18.60
C ALA A 243 -9.61 16.78 19.74
N GLN A 244 -9.06 17.13 20.90
CA GLN A 244 -9.03 16.29 22.11
C GLN A 244 -8.51 14.85 21.85
N ARG A 245 -7.53 14.69 20.94
CA ARG A 245 -6.95 13.40 20.49
C ARG A 245 -7.94 12.50 19.70
N VAL A 246 -9.06 13.04 19.28
CA VAL A 246 -10.02 12.39 18.40
C VAL A 246 -9.88 12.96 17.02
N ALA A 247 -9.78 12.12 16.00
CA ALA A 247 -9.75 12.49 14.60
C ALA A 247 -11.02 12.00 13.92
N LEU A 248 -11.78 12.91 13.30
CA LEU A 248 -12.94 12.58 12.50
C LEU A 248 -12.67 12.87 11.03
N SER A 249 -12.90 11.88 10.17
CA SER A 249 -12.99 12.11 8.73
C SER A 249 -14.42 12.51 8.38
N LEU A 250 -14.57 13.62 7.65
CA LEU A 250 -15.84 14.15 7.18
C LEU A 250 -15.88 14.13 5.66
N ARG A 251 -17.03 13.78 5.08
CA ARG A 251 -17.28 13.86 3.65
C ARG A 251 -18.63 14.53 3.42
N ALA A 252 -18.65 15.61 2.63
CA ALA A 252 -19.87 16.26 2.23
C ALA A 252 -20.37 15.79 0.86
N LEU A 253 -21.68 15.73 0.74
CA LEU A 253 -22.43 15.51 -0.49
C LEU A 253 -23.46 16.65 -0.59
N PRO A 254 -23.17 17.74 -1.32
CA PRO A 254 -24.14 18.83 -1.53
C PRO A 254 -25.40 18.31 -2.18
N LEU A 255 -26.56 18.74 -1.71
CA LEU A 255 -27.84 18.45 -2.33
C LEU A 255 -28.30 19.67 -3.13
N THR A 256 -28.62 19.46 -4.40
CA THR A 256 -29.02 20.52 -5.31
C THR A 256 -30.37 20.23 -5.95
N GLU A 257 -31.10 21.28 -6.29
CA GLU A 257 -32.31 21.23 -7.08
C GLU A 257 -32.25 22.34 -8.13
N SER A 258 -32.20 21.94 -9.40
CA SER A 258 -32.09 22.89 -10.53
C SER A 258 -30.87 23.85 -10.39
N GLY A 259 -29.74 23.33 -9.96
CA GLY A 259 -28.50 24.08 -9.76
C GLY A 259 -28.44 24.91 -8.48
N GLN A 260 -29.52 24.98 -7.70
CA GLN A 260 -29.52 25.65 -6.40
C GLN A 260 -29.30 24.63 -5.27
N ARG A 261 -28.47 24.99 -4.32
CA ARG A 261 -28.21 24.12 -3.15
C ARG A 261 -29.39 24.17 -2.18
N ILE A 262 -29.97 23.00 -1.91
CA ILE A 262 -31.09 22.84 -0.95
C ILE A 262 -30.61 22.32 0.41
N GLY A 263 -29.39 21.80 0.49
CA GLY A 263 -28.82 21.24 1.72
C GLY A 263 -27.56 20.47 1.46
N ALA A 264 -27.24 19.53 2.36
CA ALA A 264 -26.14 18.57 2.19
C ALA A 264 -26.35 17.33 3.08
N VAL A 265 -25.75 16.24 2.66
CA VAL A 265 -25.47 15.06 3.49
C VAL A 265 -24.00 15.08 3.85
N LEU A 266 -23.69 15.01 5.14
CA LEU A 266 -22.33 14.78 5.62
C LEU A 266 -22.25 13.35 6.20
N LEU A 267 -21.22 12.63 5.77
CA LEU A 267 -20.80 11.38 6.39
C LEU A 267 -19.63 11.67 7.32
N CYS A 268 -19.61 11.05 8.50
CA CYS A 268 -18.52 11.20 9.46
C CYS A 268 -18.07 9.84 9.99
N ARG A 269 -16.76 9.69 10.20
CA ARG A 269 -16.14 8.48 10.75
C ARG A 269 -15.04 8.84 11.72
N ASP A 270 -15.02 8.17 12.87
CA ASP A 270 -13.89 8.23 13.77
C ASP A 270 -12.71 7.45 13.19
N VAL A 271 -11.62 8.15 12.91
CA VAL A 271 -10.38 7.59 12.36
C VAL A 271 -9.22 7.67 13.36
N SER A 272 -9.50 7.96 14.62
CA SER A 272 -8.49 8.13 15.68
C SER A 272 -7.55 6.93 15.81
N GLU A 273 -8.11 5.73 15.83
CA GLU A 273 -7.34 4.48 15.91
C GLU A 273 -6.47 4.26 14.68
N LEU A 274 -7.02 4.54 13.47
CA LEU A 274 -6.29 4.43 12.22
C LEU A 274 -5.10 5.42 12.22
N ARG A 275 -5.33 6.68 12.59
CA ARG A 275 -4.30 7.72 12.67
C ARG A 275 -3.24 7.42 13.73
N ARG A 276 -3.66 6.84 14.85
CA ARG A 276 -2.72 6.40 15.89
C ARG A 276 -1.79 5.33 15.37
N ARG A 277 -2.33 4.30 14.70
CA ARG A 277 -1.51 3.22 14.11
C ARG A 277 -0.57 3.72 13.02
N GLU A 278 -1.04 4.62 12.16
CA GLU A 278 -0.18 5.24 11.14
C GLU A 278 0.98 6.02 11.76
N ARG A 279 0.71 6.83 12.80
CA ARG A 279 1.77 7.56 13.55
C ARG A 279 2.73 6.62 14.26
N GLU A 280 2.24 5.53 14.87
CA GLU A 280 3.07 4.51 15.50
C GLU A 280 4.01 3.83 14.48
N LEU A 281 3.51 3.50 13.29
CA LEU A 281 4.33 2.94 12.21
C LEU A 281 5.41 3.93 11.76
N ILE A 282 5.04 5.18 11.46
CA ILE A 282 6.00 6.23 11.06
C ILE A 282 7.07 6.43 12.15
N THR A 283 6.68 6.42 13.42
CA THR A 283 7.61 6.58 14.54
C THR A 283 8.56 5.37 14.66
N LYS A 284 8.05 4.15 14.48
CA LYS A 284 8.88 2.94 14.46
C LYS A 284 9.91 2.99 13.34
N ASP A 285 9.49 3.37 12.12
CA ASP A 285 10.38 3.48 10.97
C ASP A 285 11.46 4.55 11.17
N ALA A 286 11.11 5.70 11.76
CA ALA A 286 12.07 6.73 12.11
C ALA A 286 13.08 6.24 13.17
N THR A 287 12.60 5.49 14.17
CA THR A 287 13.44 4.92 15.23
C THR A 287 14.41 3.88 14.68
N ILE A 288 13.93 2.99 13.79
CA ILE A 288 14.78 1.98 13.15
C ILE A 288 15.89 2.65 12.34
N ARG A 289 15.56 3.66 11.53
CA ARG A 289 16.57 4.44 10.78
C ARG A 289 17.59 5.10 11.71
N GLU A 290 17.16 5.70 12.82
CA GLU A 290 18.06 6.31 13.79
C GLU A 290 18.99 5.28 14.43
N ILE A 291 18.49 4.08 14.76
CA ILE A 291 19.32 2.98 15.28
C ILE A 291 20.40 2.60 14.27
N HIS A 292 20.05 2.40 13.00
CA HIS A 292 21.02 2.06 11.96
C HIS A 292 22.09 3.17 11.79
N HIS A 293 21.69 4.44 11.79
CA HIS A 293 22.62 5.56 11.75
C HIS A 293 23.56 5.60 12.96
N ARG A 294 23.04 5.34 14.17
CA ARG A 294 23.88 5.28 15.39
C ARG A 294 24.83 4.10 15.37
N VAL A 295 24.39 2.92 14.92
CA VAL A 295 25.25 1.74 14.76
C VAL A 295 26.38 2.05 13.78
N LYS A 296 26.09 2.63 12.61
CA LYS A 296 27.12 3.06 11.65
C LYS A 296 28.14 4.01 12.29
N ASN A 297 27.67 5.06 12.99
CA ASN A 297 28.58 6.03 13.65
C ASN A 297 29.46 5.38 14.71
N ASN A 298 28.90 4.45 15.50
CA ASN A 298 29.66 3.69 16.48
C ASN A 298 30.72 2.81 15.83
N LEU A 299 30.39 2.11 14.75
CA LEU A 299 31.31 1.27 13.98
C LEU A 299 32.43 2.10 13.35
N GLN A 300 32.15 3.29 12.82
CA GLN A 300 33.17 4.21 12.32
C GLN A 300 34.12 4.67 13.41
N THR A 301 33.60 4.94 14.62
CA THR A 301 34.42 5.30 15.77
C THR A 301 35.33 4.14 16.19
N VAL A 302 34.80 2.91 16.24
CA VAL A 302 35.61 1.72 16.53
C VAL A 302 36.69 1.51 15.47
N ALA A 303 36.37 1.65 14.18
CA ALA A 303 37.37 1.56 13.10
C ALA A 303 38.47 2.62 13.23
N ALA A 304 38.13 3.87 13.63
CA ALA A 304 39.10 4.92 13.86
C ALA A 304 40.03 4.61 15.06
N LEU A 305 39.49 4.06 16.16
CA LEU A 305 40.27 3.63 17.31
C LEU A 305 41.21 2.47 16.96
N LEU A 306 40.73 1.47 16.25
CA LEU A 306 41.56 0.36 15.76
C LEU A 306 42.71 0.86 14.87
N ARG A 307 42.43 1.83 13.98
CA ARG A 307 43.47 2.48 13.13
C ARG A 307 44.52 3.18 13.93
N LEU A 308 44.12 3.88 14.99
CA LEU A 308 45.10 4.53 15.90
C LEU A 308 45.95 3.52 16.65
N GLN A 309 45.36 2.39 17.06
CA GLN A 309 46.11 1.30 17.73
C GLN A 309 47.08 0.62 16.76
N ALA A 310 46.63 0.30 15.52
CA ALA A 310 47.47 -0.31 14.49
C ALA A 310 48.73 0.53 14.18
N ARG A 311 48.60 1.87 14.14
CA ARG A 311 49.72 2.79 13.91
C ARG A 311 50.77 2.82 15.08
N ARG A 312 50.38 2.40 16.26
CA ARG A 312 51.23 2.35 17.47
C ARG A 312 51.88 0.99 17.71
N MET A 313 51.51 -0.02 16.88
CA MET A 313 52.05 -1.37 17.00
C MET A 313 53.35 -1.50 16.24
N ASP A 314 54.39 -1.94 16.94
CA ASP A 314 55.73 -2.23 16.37
C ASP A 314 55.82 -3.67 15.84
N VAL A 315 54.88 -4.57 16.25
CA VAL A 315 54.83 -5.97 15.84
C VAL A 315 54.03 -6.13 14.57
N PRO A 316 54.62 -6.54 13.44
CA PRO A 316 53.92 -6.62 12.16
C PRO A 316 52.65 -7.51 12.16
N GLU A 317 52.72 -8.66 12.86
CA GLU A 317 51.60 -9.59 12.96
C GLU A 317 50.41 -9.00 13.73
N ALA A 318 50.65 -8.26 14.80
CA ALA A 318 49.65 -7.58 15.59
C ALA A 318 49.00 -6.43 14.79
N ARG A 319 49.80 -5.70 14.00
CA ARG A 319 49.32 -4.65 13.12
C ARG A 319 48.39 -5.21 12.02
N ALA A 320 48.80 -6.30 11.37
CA ALA A 320 47.98 -6.98 10.34
C ALA A 320 46.65 -7.46 10.91
N ALA A 321 46.62 -8.05 12.10
CA ALA A 321 45.40 -8.47 12.77
C ALA A 321 44.42 -7.30 13.06
N LEU A 322 44.95 -6.12 13.46
CA LEU A 322 44.13 -4.92 13.65
C LEU A 322 43.57 -4.35 12.33
N GLU A 323 44.36 -4.39 11.27
CA GLU A 323 43.96 -3.95 9.92
C GLU A 323 42.84 -4.87 9.37
N GLU A 324 42.94 -6.17 9.60
CA GLU A 324 41.89 -7.15 9.28
C GLU A 324 40.60 -6.89 10.08
N ALA A 325 40.71 -6.64 11.38
CA ALA A 325 39.57 -6.28 12.22
C ALA A 325 38.89 -4.98 11.74
N MET A 326 39.66 -3.98 11.31
CA MET A 326 39.15 -2.74 10.73
C MET A 326 38.35 -2.99 9.44
N ARG A 327 38.84 -3.84 8.54
CA ARG A 327 38.13 -4.18 7.30
C ARG A 327 36.76 -4.80 7.62
N ARG A 328 36.69 -5.71 8.57
CA ARG A 328 35.42 -6.34 8.99
C ARG A 328 34.43 -5.31 9.54
N VAL A 329 34.91 -4.41 10.42
CA VAL A 329 34.06 -3.34 10.95
C VAL A 329 33.57 -2.40 9.85
N ALA A 330 34.41 -2.08 8.86
CA ALA A 330 33.99 -1.27 7.70
C ALA A 330 32.92 -1.96 6.85
N THR A 331 33.05 -3.28 6.62
CA THR A 331 32.04 -4.06 5.89
C THR A 331 30.70 -4.08 6.63
N ILE A 332 30.71 -4.28 7.96
CA ILE A 332 29.49 -4.24 8.76
C ILE A 332 28.82 -2.84 8.68
N ALA A 333 29.63 -1.78 8.77
CA ALA A 333 29.13 -0.40 8.67
C ALA A 333 28.47 -0.12 7.30
N LEU A 334 29.03 -0.67 6.21
CA LEU A 334 28.48 -0.56 4.86
C LEU A 334 27.12 -1.25 4.73
N VAL A 335 26.97 -2.43 5.31
CA VAL A 335 25.69 -3.16 5.34
C VAL A 335 24.63 -2.38 6.11
N HIS A 336 24.97 -1.89 7.30
CA HIS A 336 24.06 -1.07 8.10
C HIS A 336 23.66 0.24 7.41
N GLU A 337 24.54 0.80 6.58
CA GLU A 337 24.19 1.96 5.76
C GLU A 337 23.15 1.62 4.67
N SER A 338 23.31 0.48 4.01
CA SER A 338 22.36 0.02 3.00
C SER A 338 21.00 -0.31 3.61
N LEU A 339 20.97 -0.97 4.79
CA LEU A 339 19.75 -1.27 5.56
C LEU A 339 19.00 -0.01 6.02
N SER A 340 19.70 1.10 6.27
CA SER A 340 19.08 2.35 6.70
C SER A 340 18.33 3.08 5.57
N GLN A 341 18.57 2.74 4.32
CA GLN A 341 17.99 3.38 3.14
C GLN A 341 16.74 2.66 2.63
N THR A 342 16.54 1.39 2.99
CA THR A 342 15.38 0.58 2.64
C THR A 342 14.55 0.33 3.89
N LEU A 343 13.22 0.52 3.77
CA LEU A 343 12.25 0.21 4.82
C LEU A 343 11.84 -1.27 4.79
N ASP A 344 12.31 -2.00 3.78
CA ASP A 344 12.00 -3.40 3.56
C ASP A 344 12.97 -4.30 4.32
N GLU A 345 12.51 -5.45 4.76
CA GLU A 345 13.30 -6.50 5.41
C GLU A 345 14.32 -7.15 4.45
N GLU A 346 14.39 -6.68 3.20
CA GLU A 346 15.26 -7.16 2.14
C GLU A 346 16.15 -6.03 1.60
N VAL A 347 17.35 -6.37 1.16
CA VAL A 347 18.38 -5.46 0.66
C VAL A 347 18.74 -5.79 -0.79
N GLU A 348 18.84 -4.76 -1.65
CA GLU A 348 19.50 -4.84 -2.96
C GLU A 348 20.99 -5.17 -2.78
N PHE A 349 21.30 -6.47 -2.76
CA PHE A 349 22.63 -6.94 -2.34
C PHE A 349 23.70 -6.71 -3.39
N ASP A 350 23.34 -6.66 -4.66
CA ASP A 350 24.28 -6.51 -5.78
C ASP A 350 25.11 -5.22 -5.72
N ASP A 351 24.49 -4.09 -5.42
CA ASP A 351 25.15 -2.81 -5.32
C ASP A 351 26.05 -2.72 -4.07
N MET A 352 25.57 -3.29 -2.97
CA MET A 352 26.30 -3.31 -1.72
C MET A 352 27.55 -4.18 -1.81
N VAL A 353 27.42 -5.41 -2.32
CA VAL A 353 28.54 -6.33 -2.48
C VAL A 353 29.58 -5.80 -3.47
N GLY A 354 29.11 -5.14 -4.55
CA GLY A 354 30.02 -4.50 -5.50
C GLY A 354 30.91 -3.43 -4.85
N ARG A 355 30.40 -2.68 -3.87
CA ARG A 355 31.20 -1.72 -3.09
C ARG A 355 32.16 -2.40 -2.12
N ALA A 356 31.68 -3.45 -1.43
CA ALA A 356 32.50 -4.21 -0.48
C ALA A 356 33.66 -4.93 -1.18
N LEU A 357 33.44 -5.54 -2.33
CA LEU A 357 34.46 -6.24 -3.10
C LEU A 357 35.53 -5.29 -3.66
N ARG A 358 35.13 -4.10 -4.12
CA ARG A 358 36.11 -3.06 -4.54
C ARG A 358 36.98 -2.63 -3.36
N LEU A 359 36.38 -2.37 -2.20
CA LEU A 359 37.11 -1.96 -1.01
C LEU A 359 38.13 -3.06 -0.58
N ALA A 360 37.73 -4.33 -0.63
CA ALA A 360 38.60 -5.46 -0.32
C ALA A 360 39.77 -5.58 -1.31
N ALA A 361 39.52 -5.40 -2.60
CA ALA A 361 40.56 -5.43 -3.62
C ALA A 361 41.52 -4.25 -3.53
N ASP A 362 41.04 -3.01 -3.31
CA ASP A 362 41.83 -1.80 -3.24
C ASP A 362 42.78 -1.77 -2.01
N VAL A 363 42.34 -2.33 -0.90
CA VAL A 363 43.17 -2.36 0.36
C VAL A 363 44.22 -3.46 0.31
N ALA A 364 43.92 -4.58 -0.33
CA ALA A 364 44.85 -5.73 -0.40
C ALA A 364 45.89 -5.58 -1.53
N SER A 365 45.73 -4.61 -2.44
CA SER A 365 46.56 -4.47 -3.66
C SER A 365 47.56 -3.30 -3.59
N ALA A 366 48.41 -3.22 -2.55
CA ALA A 366 49.44 -2.16 -2.50
C ALA A 366 50.44 -2.23 -3.67
N ASP A 367 50.71 -3.44 -4.22
CA ASP A 367 51.68 -3.69 -5.31
C ASP A 367 51.14 -4.52 -6.50
N THR A 368 49.89 -4.98 -6.46
CA THR A 368 49.28 -5.86 -7.48
C THR A 368 48.05 -5.22 -8.07
N SER A 369 47.93 -5.16 -9.40
CA SER A 369 46.69 -4.72 -10.07
C SER A 369 45.67 -5.84 -10.08
N VAL A 370 44.67 -5.79 -9.20
CA VAL A 370 43.62 -6.80 -9.06
C VAL A 370 42.33 -6.35 -9.73
N ARG A 371 41.82 -7.21 -10.63
CA ARG A 371 40.49 -7.04 -11.25
C ARG A 371 39.49 -7.98 -10.61
N THR A 372 38.42 -7.44 -10.05
CA THR A 372 37.25 -8.21 -9.60
C THR A 372 36.20 -8.28 -10.70
N VAL A 373 35.73 -9.47 -11.04
CA VAL A 373 34.71 -9.70 -12.06
C VAL A 373 33.55 -10.46 -11.41
N ARG A 374 32.33 -9.91 -11.50
CA ARG A 374 31.11 -10.58 -11.04
C ARG A 374 30.26 -11.02 -12.21
N THR A 375 29.71 -12.22 -12.12
CA THR A 375 28.70 -12.78 -13.04
C THR A 375 27.50 -13.27 -12.26
N GLY A 376 26.31 -13.09 -12.81
CA GLY A 376 25.03 -13.36 -12.12
C GLY A 376 24.62 -12.25 -11.15
N SER A 377 23.54 -12.47 -10.44
CA SER A 377 22.92 -11.52 -9.51
C SER A 377 22.50 -12.21 -8.21
N PHE A 378 22.73 -11.54 -7.10
CA PHE A 378 22.19 -11.94 -5.79
C PHE A 378 20.72 -11.56 -5.66
N GLY A 379 20.30 -10.44 -6.27
CA GLY A 379 18.98 -9.83 -6.12
C GLY A 379 18.73 -9.32 -4.70
N LEU A 380 17.47 -9.40 -4.28
CA LEU A 380 17.06 -9.05 -2.92
C LEU A 380 17.48 -10.15 -1.94
N VAL A 381 18.17 -9.76 -0.88
CA VAL A 381 18.64 -10.65 0.19
C VAL A 381 18.04 -10.18 1.52
N PRO A 382 17.50 -11.10 2.35
CA PRO A 382 17.01 -10.75 3.67
C PRO A 382 18.07 -10.02 4.52
N ALA A 383 17.65 -9.00 5.26
CA ALA A 383 18.55 -8.16 6.07
C ALA A 383 19.41 -8.99 7.06
N GLU A 384 18.85 -10.07 7.61
CA GLU A 384 19.52 -10.98 8.52
C GLU A 384 20.65 -11.77 7.84
N ASP A 385 20.50 -12.09 6.55
CA ASP A 385 21.49 -12.85 5.77
C ASP A 385 22.53 -11.94 5.10
N ALA A 386 22.19 -10.65 4.89
CA ALA A 386 23.05 -9.70 4.19
C ALA A 386 24.39 -9.45 4.89
N THR A 387 24.40 -9.29 6.21
CA THR A 387 25.64 -9.04 6.97
C THR A 387 26.60 -10.23 6.94
N PRO A 388 26.18 -11.47 7.30
CA PRO A 388 27.08 -12.62 7.23
C PRO A 388 27.55 -12.90 5.80
N LEU A 389 26.66 -12.74 4.79
CA LEU A 389 27.03 -12.95 3.38
C LEU A 389 28.07 -11.93 2.88
N ALA A 390 27.92 -10.65 3.23
CA ALA A 390 28.90 -9.63 2.88
C ALA A 390 30.28 -9.85 3.53
N LEU A 391 30.31 -10.26 4.79
CA LEU A 391 31.55 -10.62 5.49
C LEU A 391 32.23 -11.81 4.84
N ILE A 392 31.50 -12.89 4.52
CA ILE A 392 32.01 -14.07 3.84
C ILE A 392 32.67 -13.69 2.51
N LEU A 393 31.97 -12.92 1.67
CA LEU A 393 32.48 -12.51 0.36
C LEU A 393 33.73 -11.62 0.48
N THR A 394 33.72 -10.66 1.42
CA THR A 394 34.87 -9.79 1.67
C THR A 394 36.10 -10.59 2.11
N GLU A 395 35.95 -11.53 3.05
CA GLU A 395 37.02 -12.40 3.52
C GLU A 395 37.56 -13.30 2.40
N LEU A 396 36.69 -13.90 1.58
CA LEU A 396 37.12 -14.76 0.47
C LEU A 396 37.87 -13.97 -0.59
N VAL A 397 37.41 -12.77 -0.95
CA VAL A 397 38.12 -11.91 -1.91
C VAL A 397 39.44 -11.41 -1.34
N THR A 398 39.49 -10.99 -0.08
CA THR A 398 40.73 -10.60 0.59
C THR A 398 41.75 -11.74 0.60
N ASN A 399 41.34 -12.96 0.96
CA ASN A 399 42.17 -14.14 0.93
C ASN A 399 42.71 -14.46 -0.47
N ALA A 400 41.87 -14.32 -1.50
CA ALA A 400 42.27 -14.50 -2.90
C ALA A 400 43.39 -13.49 -3.29
N VAL A 401 43.23 -12.23 -2.89
CA VAL A 401 44.25 -11.18 -3.17
C VAL A 401 45.51 -11.37 -2.35
N GLU A 402 45.42 -11.49 -1.00
CA GLU A 402 46.54 -11.53 -0.12
C GLU A 402 47.38 -12.83 -0.20
N HIS A 403 46.73 -13.95 -0.51
CA HIS A 403 47.38 -15.26 -0.54
C HIS A 403 47.46 -15.87 -1.93
N GLY A 404 46.39 -15.72 -2.77
CA GLY A 404 46.39 -16.25 -4.11
C GLY A 404 47.26 -15.43 -5.07
N LEU A 405 47.15 -14.11 -5.02
CA LEU A 405 47.79 -13.19 -5.99
C LEU A 405 49.07 -12.49 -5.51
N ALA A 406 49.50 -12.76 -4.28
CA ALA A 406 50.64 -12.08 -3.62
C ALA A 406 51.99 -12.08 -4.38
N LYS A 407 52.14 -12.93 -5.42
CA LYS A 407 53.36 -13.05 -6.22
C LYS A 407 53.16 -12.69 -7.70
N GLN A 408 52.10 -12.01 -8.02
CA GLN A 408 51.73 -11.66 -9.37
C GLN A 408 51.56 -10.13 -9.49
N ASP A 409 51.99 -9.55 -10.62
CA ASP A 409 51.81 -8.11 -10.93
C ASP A 409 50.37 -7.79 -11.27
N THR A 410 49.66 -8.78 -11.83
CA THR A 410 48.22 -8.67 -12.22
C THR A 410 47.45 -9.93 -11.83
N GLY A 411 46.24 -9.78 -11.30
CA GLY A 411 45.41 -10.90 -10.96
C GLY A 411 43.92 -10.64 -11.19
N THR A 412 43.14 -11.72 -11.25
CA THR A 412 41.68 -11.64 -11.37
C THR A 412 41.01 -12.50 -10.30
N VAL A 413 40.05 -11.91 -9.61
CA VAL A 413 39.14 -12.62 -8.73
C VAL A 413 37.73 -12.59 -9.35
N GLU A 414 37.19 -13.76 -9.60
CA GLU A 414 35.86 -13.95 -10.19
C GLU A 414 34.86 -14.37 -9.10
N VAL A 415 33.69 -13.72 -9.09
CA VAL A 415 32.58 -14.07 -8.22
C VAL A 415 31.38 -14.42 -9.11
N ALA A 416 31.08 -15.71 -9.26
CA ALA A 416 29.94 -16.19 -10.01
C ALA A 416 28.79 -16.53 -9.05
N VAL A 417 27.59 -16.09 -9.39
CA VAL A 417 26.38 -16.23 -8.59
C VAL A 417 25.29 -16.92 -9.41
N GLU A 418 24.77 -17.99 -8.88
CA GLU A 418 23.61 -18.70 -9.42
C GLU A 418 22.52 -18.71 -8.33
N ARG A 419 21.34 -18.17 -8.64
CA ARG A 419 20.22 -18.12 -7.73
C ARG A 419 19.00 -18.83 -8.32
N ASP A 420 18.39 -19.72 -7.54
CA ASP A 420 17.13 -20.38 -7.87
C ASP A 420 16.19 -20.28 -6.64
N GLY A 421 15.29 -19.30 -6.68
CA GLY A 421 14.43 -18.96 -5.54
C GLY A 421 15.24 -18.56 -4.30
N SER A 422 15.13 -19.32 -3.21
CA SER A 422 15.91 -19.14 -1.98
C SER A 422 17.29 -19.82 -2.03
N ALA A 423 17.50 -20.74 -2.95
CA ALA A 423 18.80 -21.41 -3.10
C ALA A 423 19.79 -20.48 -3.80
N LEU A 424 20.98 -20.33 -3.19
CA LEU A 424 22.05 -19.47 -3.66
C LEU A 424 23.35 -20.27 -3.74
N ARG A 425 23.93 -20.34 -4.92
CA ARG A 425 25.24 -20.91 -5.16
C ARG A 425 26.22 -19.83 -5.57
N ILE A 426 27.32 -19.71 -4.85
CA ILE A 426 28.34 -18.70 -5.11
C ILE A 426 29.67 -19.39 -5.33
N VAL A 427 30.39 -18.97 -6.35
CA VAL A 427 31.75 -19.44 -6.66
C VAL A 427 32.69 -18.25 -6.62
N VAL A 428 33.66 -18.25 -5.72
CA VAL A 428 34.75 -17.27 -5.70
C VAL A 428 36.01 -17.96 -6.17
N ALA A 429 36.63 -17.46 -7.24
CA ALA A 429 37.79 -18.07 -7.86
C ALA A 429 38.88 -17.03 -8.17
N ASP A 430 40.13 -17.35 -7.84
CA ASP A 430 41.30 -16.57 -8.25
C ASP A 430 42.10 -17.29 -9.35
N ASN A 431 42.97 -16.55 -10.03
CA ASN A 431 43.92 -17.09 -11.00
C ASN A 431 45.38 -17.09 -10.47
N GLY A 432 45.51 -17.18 -9.14
CA GLY A 432 46.80 -17.10 -8.44
C GLY A 432 47.59 -18.37 -8.38
N VAL A 433 48.47 -18.47 -7.36
CA VAL A 433 49.39 -19.62 -7.17
C VAL A 433 48.69 -20.91 -6.73
N GLY A 434 47.40 -20.82 -6.35
CA GLY A 434 46.65 -21.97 -5.85
C GLY A 434 47.04 -22.40 -4.42
N MET A 435 46.22 -23.27 -3.85
CA MET A 435 46.50 -23.90 -2.55
C MET A 435 47.34 -25.16 -2.72
N PRO A 436 48.40 -25.37 -1.91
CA PRO A 436 49.12 -26.65 -1.89
C PRO A 436 48.18 -27.81 -1.54
N ASP A 437 48.36 -28.99 -2.16
CA ASP A 437 47.48 -30.18 -1.96
C ASP A 437 47.25 -30.56 -0.49
N GLY A 438 48.26 -30.30 0.41
CA GLY A 438 48.13 -30.50 1.85
C GLY A 438 47.25 -29.49 2.58
N ASP A 439 47.06 -28.33 2.04
CA ASP A 439 46.29 -27.25 2.67
C ASP A 439 44.82 -27.23 2.26
N VAL A 440 44.47 -27.79 1.10
CA VAL A 440 43.07 -28.11 0.70
C VAL A 440 42.44 -29.05 1.70
N ALA A 441 43.17 -30.12 2.08
CA ALA A 441 42.71 -31.05 3.11
C ALA A 441 42.67 -30.44 4.53
N ARG A 442 43.51 -29.42 4.81
CA ARG A 442 43.54 -28.68 6.08
C ARG A 442 42.49 -27.59 6.17
N ALA A 443 42.18 -26.91 5.08
CA ALA A 443 41.05 -26.00 5.01
C ALA A 443 39.72 -26.75 5.26
N GLY A 444 39.67 -28.05 4.95
CA GLY A 444 38.61 -28.98 5.34
C GLY A 444 38.55 -29.36 6.83
N LYS A 445 39.64 -29.17 7.62
CA LYS A 445 39.72 -29.58 9.04
C LYS A 445 40.03 -28.36 9.95
N ALA A 446 39.19 -28.11 10.93
CA ALA A 446 39.13 -26.92 11.79
C ALA A 446 40.42 -26.59 12.61
N ALA A 447 41.49 -27.38 12.59
CA ALA A 447 42.59 -27.29 13.56
C ALA A 447 43.80 -26.45 13.16
N LYS A 448 43.94 -25.95 11.91
CA LYS A 448 45.08 -25.16 11.44
C LYS A 448 44.78 -24.16 10.32
N SER A 449 43.53 -23.70 10.17
CA SER A 449 43.19 -22.63 9.21
C SER A 449 43.42 -21.27 9.85
N GLY A 450 43.79 -20.25 9.05
CA GLY A 450 43.86 -18.86 9.52
C GLY A 450 42.52 -18.35 10.06
N LEU A 451 42.57 -17.27 10.84
CA LEU A 451 41.38 -16.71 11.52
C LEU A 451 40.25 -16.39 10.53
N GLY A 452 40.54 -15.82 9.35
CA GLY A 452 39.57 -15.48 8.33
C GLY A 452 38.82 -16.70 7.80
N THR A 453 39.51 -17.81 7.49
CA THR A 453 38.88 -19.07 7.03
C THR A 453 37.96 -19.68 8.09
N GLN A 454 38.32 -19.57 9.38
CA GLN A 454 37.49 -20.05 10.50
C GLN A 454 36.20 -19.22 10.60
N ILE A 455 36.29 -17.91 10.47
CA ILE A 455 35.14 -16.99 10.49
C ILE A 455 34.20 -17.31 9.32
N VAL A 456 34.72 -17.41 8.09
CA VAL A 456 33.93 -17.77 6.90
C VAL A 456 33.17 -19.07 7.13
N ARG A 457 33.84 -20.10 7.63
CA ARG A 457 33.20 -21.38 7.92
C ARG A 457 32.10 -21.25 8.95
N THR A 458 32.36 -20.55 10.07
CA THR A 458 31.40 -20.33 11.14
C THR A 458 30.16 -19.60 10.62
N LEU A 459 30.32 -18.54 9.84
CA LEU A 459 29.24 -17.78 9.26
C LEU A 459 28.40 -18.63 8.26
N VAL A 460 29.08 -19.40 7.37
CA VAL A 460 28.40 -20.27 6.41
C VAL A 460 27.60 -21.36 7.12
N THR A 461 28.20 -22.04 8.10
CA THR A 461 27.57 -23.24 8.71
C THR A 461 26.60 -22.89 9.83
N ASN A 462 26.92 -21.89 10.68
CA ASN A 462 26.12 -21.59 11.86
C ASN A 462 25.10 -20.48 11.63
N GLU A 463 25.46 -19.44 10.84
CA GLU A 463 24.56 -18.32 10.59
C GLU A 463 23.66 -18.54 9.37
N LEU A 464 24.24 -19.02 8.24
CA LEU A 464 23.51 -19.21 6.98
C LEU A 464 23.07 -20.66 6.72
N GLY A 465 23.44 -21.61 7.57
CA GLY A 465 23.05 -23.01 7.46
C GLY A 465 23.51 -23.72 6.16
N GLY A 466 24.57 -23.18 5.53
CA GLY A 466 25.06 -23.64 4.23
C GLY A 466 26.29 -24.53 4.30
N THR A 467 26.84 -24.79 3.12
CA THR A 467 28.08 -25.57 2.93
C THR A 467 29.14 -24.75 2.20
N ILE A 468 30.42 -25.06 2.47
CA ILE A 468 31.56 -24.42 1.84
C ILE A 468 32.63 -25.47 1.47
N GLU A 469 33.14 -25.39 0.23
CA GLU A 469 34.14 -26.27 -0.30
C GLU A 469 35.27 -25.49 -0.96
N TRP A 470 36.51 -25.89 -0.67
CA TRP A 470 37.73 -25.37 -1.33
C TRP A 470 38.28 -26.37 -2.29
N SER A 471 38.65 -25.95 -3.49
CA SER A 471 39.24 -26.81 -4.50
C SER A 471 40.26 -26.03 -5.35
N PRO A 472 41.24 -26.72 -5.97
CA PRO A 472 42.09 -26.11 -7.01
C PRO A 472 41.23 -25.70 -8.19
N ARG A 473 41.50 -24.48 -8.74
CA ARG A 473 40.84 -24.02 -9.96
C ARG A 473 41.46 -24.71 -11.20
N PRO A 474 40.67 -25.22 -12.15
CA PRO A 474 41.20 -25.69 -13.44
C PRO A 474 41.93 -24.55 -14.17
N GLY A 475 43.20 -24.73 -14.48
CA GLY A 475 44.03 -23.69 -15.11
C GLY A 475 44.87 -22.85 -14.14
N GLY A 476 44.86 -23.14 -12.85
CA GLY A 476 45.63 -22.48 -11.80
C GLY A 476 44.79 -21.56 -10.90
N GLY A 477 45.18 -21.46 -9.64
CA GLY A 477 44.46 -20.69 -8.62
C GLY A 477 43.62 -21.54 -7.68
N THR A 478 42.83 -20.87 -6.85
CA THR A 478 41.90 -21.49 -5.89
C THR A 478 40.46 -21.18 -6.27
N GLN A 479 39.57 -22.13 -5.99
CA GLN A 479 38.13 -21.96 -6.13
C GLN A 479 37.45 -22.34 -4.82
N VAL A 480 36.53 -21.48 -4.36
CA VAL A 480 35.67 -21.69 -3.19
C VAL A 480 34.22 -21.70 -3.63
N VAL A 481 33.51 -22.75 -3.32
CA VAL A 481 32.09 -22.94 -3.64
C VAL A 481 31.28 -22.86 -2.35
N LEU A 482 30.29 -21.99 -2.35
CA LEU A 482 29.30 -21.84 -1.29
C LEU A 482 27.94 -22.31 -1.81
N ALA A 483 27.21 -23.10 -1.01
CA ALA A 483 25.81 -23.43 -1.27
C ALA A 483 25.00 -23.04 -0.02
N LEU A 484 24.05 -22.13 -0.20
CA LEU A 484 23.28 -21.51 0.86
C LEU A 484 21.79 -21.58 0.53
N VAL A 485 20.95 -21.47 1.56
CA VAL A 485 19.51 -21.28 1.41
C VAL A 485 19.16 -20.03 2.20
N LEU A 486 18.80 -18.96 1.47
CA LEU A 486 18.40 -17.71 2.09
C LEU A 486 17.08 -17.89 2.87
N ARG A 487 16.93 -17.17 3.95
CA ARG A 487 15.69 -17.18 4.74
C ARG A 487 14.56 -16.58 3.93
N ASP A 488 13.34 -17.14 4.03
CA ASP A 488 12.17 -16.54 3.43
C ASP A 488 11.80 -15.28 4.23
N GLY A 489 11.88 -14.12 3.62
CA GLY A 489 11.50 -12.83 4.22
C GLY A 489 10.01 -12.71 4.62
N ASN A 490 9.23 -13.78 4.48
CA ASN A 490 7.76 -13.79 4.63
C ASN A 490 7.24 -14.82 5.65
N ARG A 491 8.00 -15.13 6.72
CA ARG A 491 7.50 -15.96 7.83
C ARG A 491 7.47 -15.21 9.15
N GLN A 492 6.63 -14.16 9.23
CA GLN A 492 5.91 -13.81 10.46
C GLN A 492 4.53 -13.28 10.05
N GLY A 493 3.55 -14.18 9.99
CA GLY A 493 2.14 -13.90 9.81
C GLY A 493 1.46 -13.52 11.12
#